data_7412c90fefb435512a7af9de0debca54
#
_entry.id   7412c90fefb435512a7af9de0debca54
#
_cell.length_a   1.000
_cell.length_b   1.000
_cell.length_c   1.000
_cell.angle_alpha   90.00
_cell.angle_beta   90.00
_cell.angle_gamma   90.00
#
_symmetry.space_group_name_H-M   'P 1'
#
loop_
_entity.id
_entity.type
_entity.pdbx_description
1 polymer ?
#
loop_
_entity_poly.entity_id
_entity_poly.type
_entity_poly.pdbx_seq_one_letter_code
_entity_poly.pdbx_strand_id
1 'polypeptide(L)'
;MNESAGTRHYLDWASTAVPEKFLPIDEAKGGNPYGIREGFPFGNPSSSHTEGQAAKDALESARSRCARVLAVEPEKLYFTSGGTESNALVLHSCLLRKERHKLLYSAVEHPSIVENCMVLESLGLPVSPINVEKDGRVNAETLSRALEKHPDARFAAIMGVNNETGSLMDISSLISAARLSQAKSGLPVHFHCDLVQALGKVPVNIGDMDSASFSAHKLGGMRGIGLLYLKKKLKGLYSGGSQEGGVRPGTENTLGALSLAGILERRAMPETVRQENEKARERFKYLIGELRKIKRCALIPGDREDDDPRFSPWIVQVRFREVPGPVMVRALDKEGVAVSTGSACSSNSPERPVLQAMGVDGKARLEGIRVSQGWSTDTADLDALLDGIKKALSFL
;
A
#
# COMPACT_ATOMS: atom_id res chain seq x y z
N MET A 1 14.09 21.47 -29.00
CA MET A 1 13.22 20.85 -30.02
C MET A 1 13.46 19.34 -29.90
N ASN A 2 12.64 18.62 -29.13
CA ASN A 2 12.75 17.18 -29.02
C ASN A 2 11.71 16.54 -29.90
N GLU A 3 12.19 15.96 -30.97
CA GLU A 3 11.46 15.08 -31.86
C GLU A 3 11.02 13.83 -31.11
N SER A 4 9.78 13.43 -31.37
CA SER A 4 9.16 12.13 -31.08
C SER A 4 9.55 11.48 -29.75
N ALA A 5 9.01 11.96 -28.66
CA ALA A 5 8.88 11.11 -27.47
C ALA A 5 7.94 9.95 -27.89
N GLY A 6 8.51 8.77 -28.15
CA GLY A 6 7.74 7.56 -28.40
C GLY A 6 6.74 7.31 -27.29
N THR A 7 5.71 6.55 -27.55
CA THR A 7 4.68 6.18 -26.56
C THR A 7 5.35 5.64 -25.30
N ARG A 8 5.01 6.22 -24.14
CA ARG A 8 5.55 5.79 -22.83
C ARG A 8 4.60 4.80 -22.18
N HIS A 9 5.11 3.63 -21.81
CA HIS A 9 4.38 2.55 -21.15
C HIS A 9 4.71 2.51 -19.67
N TYR A 10 3.72 2.78 -18.80
CA TYR A 10 3.94 2.90 -17.35
C TYR A 10 3.48 1.65 -16.60
N LEU A 11 4.43 0.84 -16.17
CA LEU A 11 4.22 -0.42 -15.44
C LEU A 11 4.86 -0.41 -14.05
N ASP A 12 4.91 0.78 -13.40
CA ASP A 12 5.38 0.98 -12.02
C ASP A 12 4.29 1.54 -11.09
N TRP A 13 3.04 1.10 -11.28
CA TRP A 13 1.88 1.55 -10.52
C TRP A 13 1.96 1.28 -9.02
N ALA A 14 2.71 0.27 -8.59
CA ALA A 14 2.93 0.00 -7.16
C ALA A 14 3.80 1.07 -6.48
N SER A 15 4.65 1.80 -7.22
CA SER A 15 5.37 2.96 -6.69
C SER A 15 4.44 4.15 -6.51
N THR A 16 3.70 4.52 -7.55
CA THR A 16 2.63 5.54 -7.49
C THR A 16 1.67 5.32 -8.66
N ALA A 17 0.38 5.42 -8.43
CA ALA A 17 -0.60 5.33 -9.49
C ALA A 17 -0.57 6.60 -10.35
N VAL A 18 -0.89 6.46 -11.65
CA VAL A 18 -1.11 7.61 -12.53
C VAL A 18 -2.27 8.43 -11.96
N PRO A 19 -2.11 9.74 -11.76
CA PRO A 19 -3.16 10.57 -11.20
C PRO A 19 -4.40 10.57 -12.10
N GLU A 20 -5.56 10.44 -11.49
CA GLU A 20 -6.82 10.66 -12.20
C GLU A 20 -6.97 12.14 -12.57
N LYS A 21 -7.55 12.42 -13.73
CA LYS A 21 -7.82 13.80 -14.17
C LYS A 21 -8.80 14.55 -13.26
N PHE A 22 -9.38 13.87 -12.30
CA PHE A 22 -10.37 14.38 -11.36
C PHE A 22 -9.72 14.96 -10.11
N LEU A 23 -8.81 15.90 -10.30
CA LEU A 23 -8.42 16.77 -9.21
C LEU A 23 -9.29 18.02 -9.29
N PRO A 24 -9.84 18.53 -8.15
CA PRO A 24 -10.61 19.79 -8.12
C PRO A 24 -9.85 21.01 -8.68
N ILE A 25 -8.58 20.82 -9.03
CA ILE A 25 -7.65 21.81 -9.56
C ILE A 25 -7.81 22.01 -11.08
N ASP A 26 -8.27 20.99 -11.83
CA ASP A 26 -8.32 21.05 -13.31
C ASP A 26 -9.35 22.05 -13.87
N GLU A 27 -10.24 22.55 -13.05
CA GLU A 27 -11.26 23.49 -13.47
C GLU A 27 -11.00 24.95 -13.07
N ALA A 28 -9.89 25.27 -12.44
CA ALA A 28 -9.55 26.64 -12.00
C ALA A 28 -9.07 27.53 -13.15
N LYS A 29 -9.90 27.70 -14.19
CA LYS A 29 -9.73 28.77 -15.18
C LYS A 29 -10.45 30.03 -14.68
N GLY A 30 -9.79 30.83 -13.88
CA GLY A 30 -10.33 32.14 -13.45
C GLY A 30 -9.51 32.81 -12.36
N GLY A 31 -8.78 33.81 -12.69
CA GLY A 31 -8.45 35.10 -12.08
C GLY A 31 -7.96 35.21 -10.62
N ASN A 32 -7.97 34.14 -9.83
CA ASN A 32 -7.45 34.16 -8.46
C ASN A 32 -6.04 33.56 -8.45
N PRO A 33 -5.00 34.26 -7.94
CA PRO A 33 -3.61 33.76 -7.91
C PRO A 33 -3.45 32.41 -7.13
N TYR A 34 -4.45 32.03 -6.33
CA TYR A 34 -4.48 30.77 -5.60
C TYR A 34 -5.35 29.70 -6.27
N GLY A 35 -5.92 29.94 -7.45
CA GLY A 35 -6.78 28.98 -8.15
C GLY A 35 -8.08 28.63 -7.42
N ILE A 36 -8.50 29.46 -6.45
CA ILE A 36 -9.66 29.20 -5.61
C ILE A 36 -10.90 29.79 -6.29
N ARG A 37 -11.83 28.94 -6.72
CA ARG A 37 -13.15 29.34 -7.20
C ARG A 37 -14.02 29.84 -6.05
N GLU A 38 -14.95 30.73 -6.37
CA GLU A 38 -16.09 31.05 -5.50
C GLU A 38 -16.75 29.75 -5.02
N GLY A 39 -16.85 29.56 -3.69
CA GLY A 39 -17.37 28.33 -3.07
C GLY A 39 -16.35 27.24 -2.72
N PHE A 40 -15.04 27.43 -3.02
CA PHE A 40 -14.04 26.47 -2.58
C PHE A 40 -13.75 26.60 -1.06
N PRO A 41 -13.75 25.49 -0.27
CA PRO A 41 -13.61 25.55 1.18
C PRO A 41 -12.13 25.74 1.60
N PHE A 42 -11.61 26.95 1.47
CA PHE A 42 -10.21 27.32 1.79
C PHE A 42 -9.98 27.64 3.27
N GLY A 43 -11.07 27.82 4.03
CA GLY A 43 -11.00 28.21 5.43
C GLY A 43 -10.32 27.15 6.31
N ASN A 44 -9.91 27.58 7.51
CA ASN A 44 -9.46 26.64 8.53
C ASN A 44 -10.69 25.96 9.17
N PRO A 45 -10.81 24.63 9.14
CA PRO A 45 -11.96 23.91 9.73
C PRO A 45 -12.18 24.16 11.23
N SER A 46 -11.17 24.66 11.93
CA SER A 46 -11.26 25.03 13.35
C SER A 46 -11.82 26.45 13.60
N SER A 47 -12.01 27.27 12.54
CA SER A 47 -12.50 28.64 12.67
C SER A 47 -14.03 28.68 12.72
N SER A 48 -14.58 29.62 13.51
CA SER A 48 -16.02 29.77 13.71
C SER A 48 -16.73 30.64 12.65
N HIS A 49 -15.99 31.36 11.81
CA HIS A 49 -16.56 32.17 10.73
C HIS A 49 -17.01 31.31 9.52
N THR A 50 -17.77 31.89 8.61
CA THR A 50 -18.41 31.21 7.48
C THR A 50 -17.47 30.34 6.66
N GLU A 51 -16.28 30.85 6.32
CA GLU A 51 -15.29 30.10 5.52
C GLU A 51 -14.74 28.89 6.29
N GLY A 52 -14.56 29.02 7.62
CA GLY A 52 -14.14 27.92 8.49
C GLY A 52 -15.21 26.83 8.59
N GLN A 53 -16.49 27.23 8.77
CA GLN A 53 -17.60 26.27 8.78
C GLN A 53 -17.72 25.54 7.44
N ALA A 54 -17.61 26.26 6.31
CA ALA A 54 -17.66 25.64 4.99
C ALA A 54 -16.51 24.62 4.79
N ALA A 55 -15.30 24.92 5.28
CA ALA A 55 -14.16 23.99 5.25
C ALA A 55 -14.39 22.76 6.15
N LYS A 56 -14.97 22.97 7.34
CA LYS A 56 -15.36 21.88 8.24
C LYS A 56 -16.41 20.96 7.63
N ASP A 57 -17.48 21.55 7.05
CA ASP A 57 -18.54 20.79 6.41
C ASP A 57 -18.00 19.96 5.23
N ALA A 58 -17.07 20.53 4.44
CA ALA A 58 -16.41 19.84 3.35
C ALA A 58 -15.54 18.67 3.85
N LEU A 59 -14.79 18.86 4.94
CA LEU A 59 -13.97 17.81 5.57
C LEU A 59 -14.84 16.66 6.09
N GLU A 60 -15.90 16.97 6.82
CA GLU A 60 -16.80 15.94 7.37
C GLU A 60 -17.65 15.24 6.27
N SER A 61 -18.01 15.96 5.21
CA SER A 61 -18.60 15.36 4.01
C SER A 61 -17.62 14.36 3.37
N ALA A 62 -16.36 14.74 3.21
CA ALA A 62 -15.34 13.82 2.68
C ALA A 62 -15.17 12.58 3.56
N ARG A 63 -15.13 12.74 4.89
CA ARG A 63 -15.04 11.64 5.87
C ARG A 63 -16.23 10.70 5.74
N SER A 64 -17.45 11.22 5.68
CA SER A 64 -18.69 10.44 5.53
C SER A 64 -18.71 9.65 4.22
N ARG A 65 -18.22 10.25 3.12
CA ARG A 65 -18.08 9.59 1.81
C ARG A 65 -17.07 8.45 1.86
N CYS A 66 -15.92 8.68 2.47
CA CYS A 66 -14.92 7.62 2.69
C CYS A 66 -15.51 6.47 3.52
N ALA A 67 -16.19 6.80 4.62
CA ALA A 67 -16.81 5.83 5.53
C ALA A 67 -17.85 4.94 4.81
N ARG A 68 -18.69 5.53 3.96
CA ARG A 68 -19.66 4.80 3.15
C ARG A 68 -18.99 3.80 2.21
N VAL A 69 -17.93 4.20 1.52
CA VAL A 69 -17.22 3.30 0.60
C VAL A 69 -16.54 2.15 1.36
N LEU A 70 -15.99 2.44 2.54
CA LEU A 70 -15.27 1.47 3.37
C LEU A 70 -16.20 0.65 4.28
N ALA A 71 -17.50 0.93 4.28
CA ALA A 71 -18.52 0.31 5.14
C ALA A 71 -18.18 0.36 6.64
N VAL A 72 -17.72 1.54 7.12
CA VAL A 72 -17.37 1.81 8.51
C VAL A 72 -18.02 3.11 8.99
N GLU A 73 -18.02 3.36 10.31
CA GLU A 73 -18.51 4.62 10.86
C GLU A 73 -17.48 5.75 10.63
N PRO A 74 -17.95 6.99 10.29
CA PRO A 74 -17.09 8.13 10.03
C PRO A 74 -16.11 8.45 11.18
N GLU A 75 -16.53 8.30 12.41
CA GLU A 75 -15.76 8.60 13.63
C GLU A 75 -14.56 7.66 13.82
N LYS A 76 -14.50 6.57 13.05
CA LYS A 76 -13.39 5.61 13.05
C LYS A 76 -12.33 5.93 11.99
N LEU A 77 -12.55 6.99 11.20
CA LEU A 77 -11.64 7.41 10.12
C LEU A 77 -10.92 8.70 10.48
N TYR A 78 -9.62 8.74 10.22
CA TYR A 78 -8.74 9.87 10.50
C TYR A 78 -7.90 10.18 9.27
N PHE A 79 -7.94 11.44 8.82
CA PHE A 79 -7.09 11.88 7.70
C PHE A 79 -5.64 12.04 8.15
N THR A 80 -4.72 11.54 7.34
CA THR A 80 -3.27 11.59 7.55
C THR A 80 -2.58 12.09 6.30
N SER A 81 -1.26 12.23 6.31
CA SER A 81 -0.49 12.59 5.10
C SER A 81 -0.24 11.40 4.16
N GLY A 82 -0.53 10.17 4.58
CA GLY A 82 -0.32 8.95 3.79
C GLY A 82 -0.18 7.70 4.65
N GLY A 83 0.08 6.56 4.00
CA GLY A 83 0.23 5.27 4.68
C GLY A 83 1.35 5.27 5.73
N THR A 84 2.46 5.94 5.47
CA THR A 84 3.60 6.01 6.39
C THR A 84 3.22 6.69 7.72
N GLU A 85 2.53 7.84 7.67
CA GLU A 85 2.05 8.50 8.88
C GLU A 85 0.99 7.65 9.59
N SER A 86 0.07 7.03 8.84
CA SER A 86 -0.96 6.15 9.40
C SER A 86 -0.34 4.98 10.17
N ASN A 87 0.64 4.29 9.58
CA ASN A 87 1.37 3.20 10.22
C ASN A 87 2.11 3.69 11.48
N ALA A 88 2.84 4.81 11.38
CA ALA A 88 3.59 5.37 12.50
C ALA A 88 2.69 5.74 13.69
N LEU A 89 1.55 6.40 13.45
CA LEU A 89 0.59 6.77 14.51
C LEU A 89 0.13 5.55 15.31
N VAL A 90 -0.19 4.45 14.63
CA VAL A 90 -0.65 3.22 15.29
C VAL A 90 0.49 2.56 16.06
N LEU A 91 1.65 2.37 15.43
CA LEU A 91 2.81 1.71 16.05
C LEU A 91 3.31 2.48 17.27
N HIS A 92 3.47 3.80 17.15
CA HIS A 92 3.95 4.65 18.23
C HIS A 92 2.99 4.70 19.42
N SER A 93 1.68 4.47 19.21
CA SER A 93 0.72 4.38 20.31
C SER A 93 1.05 3.28 21.32
N CYS A 94 1.82 2.28 20.89
CA CYS A 94 2.27 1.19 21.76
C CYS A 94 3.20 1.67 22.90
N LEU A 95 3.95 2.76 22.69
CA LEU A 95 4.82 3.36 23.72
C LEU A 95 4.02 3.99 24.89
N LEU A 96 2.76 4.35 24.66
CA LEU A 96 1.89 4.98 25.66
C LEU A 96 1.13 3.99 26.52
N ARG A 97 1.29 2.69 26.28
CA ARG A 97 0.71 1.63 27.11
C ARG A 97 1.47 1.53 28.43
N LYS A 98 0.74 1.25 29.52
CA LYS A 98 1.37 1.09 30.85
C LYS A 98 2.38 -0.05 30.88
N GLU A 99 2.09 -1.14 30.19
CA GLU A 99 2.95 -2.31 30.07
C GLU A 99 3.50 -2.41 28.64
N ARG A 100 4.77 -2.71 28.54
CA ARG A 100 5.46 -2.90 27.26
C ARG A 100 5.32 -4.33 26.79
N HIS A 101 4.27 -4.58 26.04
CA HIS A 101 4.03 -5.88 25.41
C HIS A 101 4.74 -5.98 24.06
N LYS A 102 5.04 -7.22 23.67
CA LYS A 102 5.69 -7.49 22.40
C LYS A 102 4.79 -7.09 21.22
N LEU A 103 5.43 -6.47 20.22
CA LEU A 103 4.87 -6.16 18.91
C LEU A 103 5.44 -7.15 17.89
N LEU A 104 4.56 -7.80 17.14
CA LEU A 104 4.91 -8.66 16.02
C LEU A 104 4.63 -7.92 14.71
N TYR A 105 5.48 -8.13 13.70
CA TYR A 105 5.26 -7.59 12.36
C TYR A 105 5.73 -8.60 11.30
N SER A 106 5.08 -8.63 10.14
CA SER A 106 5.49 -9.53 9.06
C SER A 106 6.88 -9.16 8.54
N ALA A 107 7.75 -10.14 8.32
CA ALA A 107 9.11 -9.91 7.80
C ALA A 107 9.16 -9.30 6.39
N VAL A 108 8.01 -9.18 5.72
CA VAL A 108 7.88 -8.60 4.36
C VAL A 108 7.13 -7.25 4.35
N GLU A 109 7.02 -6.60 5.51
CA GLU A 109 6.37 -5.30 5.62
C GLU A 109 7.08 -4.19 4.84
N HIS A 110 6.32 -3.15 4.53
CA HIS A 110 6.87 -1.90 3.99
C HIS A 110 7.81 -1.23 5.02
N PRO A 111 8.87 -0.50 4.60
CA PRO A 111 9.75 0.24 5.51
C PRO A 111 9.03 1.11 6.55
N SER A 112 7.85 1.66 6.24
CA SER A 112 7.04 2.41 7.22
C SER A 112 6.58 1.60 8.43
N ILE A 113 6.59 0.28 8.38
CA ILE A 113 6.39 -0.62 9.52
C ILE A 113 7.74 -1.03 10.09
N VAL A 114 8.64 -1.57 9.26
CA VAL A 114 9.92 -2.15 9.71
C VAL A 114 10.78 -1.11 10.43
N GLU A 115 11.01 0.04 9.81
CA GLU A 115 11.86 1.10 10.38
C GLU A 115 11.25 1.68 11.68
N ASN A 116 9.90 1.84 11.73
CA ASN A 116 9.24 2.24 12.97
C ASN A 116 9.37 1.18 14.05
N CYS A 117 9.30 -0.11 13.73
CA CYS A 117 9.55 -1.19 14.69
C CYS A 117 10.98 -1.14 15.25
N MET A 118 11.99 -0.88 14.42
CA MET A 118 13.37 -0.71 14.86
C MET A 118 13.55 0.50 15.77
N VAL A 119 12.90 1.63 15.47
CA VAL A 119 12.87 2.80 16.36
C VAL A 119 12.21 2.44 17.70
N LEU A 120 11.08 1.74 17.67
CA LEU A 120 10.38 1.31 18.89
C LEU A 120 11.24 0.36 19.75
N GLU A 121 11.99 -0.54 19.11
CA GLU A 121 12.92 -1.45 19.79
C GLU A 121 14.03 -0.66 20.48
N SER A 122 14.61 0.33 19.82
CA SER A 122 15.64 1.22 20.43
C SER A 122 15.12 2.01 21.62
N LEU A 123 13.81 2.25 21.68
CA LEU A 123 13.10 2.87 22.81
C LEU A 123 12.62 1.85 23.87
N GLY A 124 13.06 0.58 23.75
CA GLY A 124 12.81 -0.48 24.72
C GLY A 124 11.42 -1.14 24.61
N LEU A 125 10.72 -1.03 23.48
CA LEU A 125 9.56 -1.84 23.17
C LEU A 125 10.02 -3.18 22.56
N PRO A 126 9.66 -4.35 23.11
CA PRO A 126 10.06 -5.61 22.50
C PRO A 126 9.35 -5.82 21.17
N VAL A 127 10.10 -6.03 20.09
CA VAL A 127 9.56 -6.33 18.76
C VAL A 127 10.09 -7.66 18.22
N SER A 128 9.38 -8.30 17.30
CA SER A 128 9.88 -9.48 16.61
C SER A 128 9.21 -9.63 15.23
N PRO A 129 9.97 -10.00 14.19
CA PRO A 129 9.38 -10.33 12.90
C PRO A 129 8.66 -11.68 12.96
N ILE A 130 7.56 -11.78 12.21
CA ILE A 130 6.87 -13.02 11.88
C ILE A 130 7.48 -13.51 10.56
N ASN A 131 8.02 -14.72 10.57
CA ASN A 131 8.54 -15.34 9.35
C ASN A 131 7.42 -15.52 8.32
N VAL A 132 7.79 -15.56 7.05
CA VAL A 132 6.87 -15.77 5.94
C VAL A 132 7.14 -17.10 5.26
N GLU A 133 6.16 -17.60 4.54
CA GLU A 133 6.31 -18.74 3.64
C GLU A 133 7.14 -18.36 2.41
N LYS A 134 7.56 -19.31 1.61
CA LYS A 134 8.35 -19.09 0.38
C LYS A 134 7.63 -18.21 -0.65
N ASP A 135 6.32 -18.15 -0.60
CA ASP A 135 5.50 -17.28 -1.44
C ASP A 135 5.32 -15.86 -0.86
N GLY A 136 5.99 -15.55 0.26
CA GLY A 136 5.96 -14.26 0.91
C GLY A 136 4.73 -14.00 1.79
N ARG A 137 3.90 -15.02 2.03
CA ARG A 137 2.70 -14.88 2.85
C ARG A 137 2.95 -15.23 4.32
N VAL A 138 2.29 -14.50 5.20
CA VAL A 138 1.95 -14.97 6.54
C VAL A 138 0.60 -15.66 6.44
N ASN A 139 0.50 -16.92 6.81
CA ASN A 139 -0.76 -17.64 6.94
C ASN A 139 -1.19 -17.78 8.41
N ALA A 140 -2.41 -18.30 8.66
CA ALA A 140 -2.96 -18.43 10.00
C ALA A 140 -2.10 -19.31 10.92
N GLU A 141 -1.49 -20.37 10.39
CA GLU A 141 -0.61 -21.27 11.15
C GLU A 141 0.69 -20.57 11.55
N THR A 142 1.32 -19.84 10.61
CA THR A 142 2.54 -19.06 10.85
C THR A 142 2.31 -17.99 11.92
N LEU A 143 1.17 -17.27 11.86
CA LEU A 143 0.79 -16.30 12.88
C LEU A 143 0.53 -16.98 14.23
N SER A 144 -0.19 -18.09 14.25
CA SER A 144 -0.48 -18.84 15.50
C SER A 144 0.81 -19.28 16.18
N ARG A 145 1.75 -19.88 15.42
CA ARG A 145 3.08 -20.26 15.94
C ARG A 145 3.86 -19.06 16.50
N ALA A 146 3.79 -17.91 15.85
CA ALA A 146 4.44 -16.69 16.33
C ALA A 146 3.82 -16.19 17.64
N LEU A 147 2.50 -16.22 17.76
CA LEU A 147 1.77 -15.84 19.00
C LEU A 147 2.00 -16.85 20.14
N GLU A 148 2.10 -18.14 19.87
CA GLU A 148 2.45 -19.16 20.84
C GLU A 148 3.89 -19.01 21.35
N LYS A 149 4.82 -18.67 20.47
CA LYS A 149 6.22 -18.36 20.83
C LYS A 149 6.34 -17.08 21.64
N HIS A 150 5.42 -16.13 21.46
CA HIS A 150 5.42 -14.83 22.12
C HIS A 150 4.08 -14.57 22.82
N PRO A 151 3.79 -15.25 23.94
CA PRO A 151 2.49 -15.15 24.64
C PRO A 151 2.21 -13.75 25.24
N ASP A 152 3.23 -12.92 25.35
CA ASP A 152 3.17 -11.50 25.76
C ASP A 152 2.84 -10.56 24.59
N ALA A 153 2.74 -11.04 23.34
CA ALA A 153 2.42 -10.20 22.20
C ALA A 153 0.99 -9.66 22.29
N ARG A 154 0.86 -8.34 22.03
CA ARG A 154 -0.43 -7.61 22.07
C ARG A 154 -0.64 -6.77 20.81
N PHE A 155 0.22 -6.93 19.83
CA PHE A 155 0.14 -6.23 18.57
C PHE A 155 0.69 -7.10 17.44
N ALA A 156 -0.02 -7.14 16.32
CA ALA A 156 0.45 -7.76 15.09
C ALA A 156 0.20 -6.81 13.91
N ALA A 157 1.25 -6.46 13.16
CA ALA A 157 1.18 -5.68 11.94
C ALA A 157 1.44 -6.60 10.74
N ILE A 158 0.46 -6.71 9.83
CA ILE A 158 0.56 -7.56 8.64
C ILE A 158 -0.08 -6.83 7.46
N MET A 159 0.66 -6.61 6.37
CA MET A 159 0.14 -5.97 5.17
C MET A 159 -0.86 -6.83 4.42
N GLY A 160 -1.80 -6.22 3.69
CA GLY A 160 -2.80 -6.97 2.91
C GLY A 160 -2.24 -7.53 1.61
N VAL A 161 -1.42 -6.73 0.91
CA VAL A 161 -0.76 -7.11 -0.36
C VAL A 161 0.68 -6.65 -0.32
N ASN A 162 1.61 -7.55 -0.60
CA ASN A 162 3.02 -7.18 -0.65
C ASN A 162 3.32 -6.31 -1.88
N ASN A 163 3.97 -5.19 -1.67
CA ASN A 163 4.24 -4.18 -2.70
C ASN A 163 5.36 -4.56 -3.68
N GLU A 164 6.09 -5.65 -3.43
CA GLU A 164 7.16 -6.14 -4.32
C GLU A 164 6.73 -7.38 -5.10
N THR A 165 6.16 -8.37 -4.43
CA THR A 165 5.82 -9.67 -5.01
C THR A 165 4.35 -9.82 -5.40
N GLY A 166 3.49 -8.98 -4.81
CA GLY A 166 2.04 -9.12 -4.95
C GLY A 166 1.43 -10.21 -4.06
N SER A 167 2.20 -10.83 -3.16
CA SER A 167 1.67 -11.85 -2.22
C SER A 167 0.47 -11.31 -1.46
N LEU A 168 -0.64 -12.06 -1.48
CA LEU A 168 -1.94 -11.68 -0.93
C LEU A 168 -2.17 -12.40 0.40
N MET A 169 -2.34 -11.65 1.47
CA MET A 169 -2.63 -12.21 2.80
C MET A 169 -4.13 -12.51 2.94
N ASP A 170 -4.45 -13.67 3.47
CA ASP A 170 -5.82 -13.99 3.89
C ASP A 170 -6.09 -13.33 5.26
N ILE A 171 -6.48 -12.06 5.20
CA ILE A 171 -6.68 -11.23 6.40
C ILE A 171 -7.75 -11.82 7.32
N SER A 172 -8.82 -12.40 6.78
CA SER A 172 -9.89 -13.00 7.58
C SER A 172 -9.39 -14.17 8.42
N SER A 173 -8.61 -15.08 7.82
CA SER A 173 -7.98 -16.20 8.52
C SER A 173 -6.96 -15.73 9.55
N LEU A 174 -6.17 -14.68 9.24
CA LEU A 174 -5.20 -14.10 10.18
C LEU A 174 -5.88 -13.46 11.39
N ILE A 175 -6.95 -12.69 11.18
CA ILE A 175 -7.74 -12.12 12.28
C ILE A 175 -8.32 -13.24 13.15
N SER A 176 -8.86 -14.29 12.54
CA SER A 176 -9.40 -15.45 13.26
C SER A 176 -8.33 -16.10 14.12
N ALA A 177 -7.12 -16.30 13.61
CA ALA A 177 -5.98 -16.86 14.36
C ALA A 177 -5.60 -15.95 15.55
N ALA A 178 -5.53 -14.63 15.35
CA ALA A 178 -5.25 -13.66 16.40
C ALA A 178 -6.34 -13.69 17.51
N ARG A 179 -7.63 -13.82 17.16
CA ARG A 179 -8.75 -13.91 18.11
C ARG A 179 -8.74 -15.24 18.87
N LEU A 180 -8.39 -16.35 18.21
CA LEU A 180 -8.23 -17.65 18.89
C LEU A 180 -7.08 -17.63 19.89
N SER A 181 -5.94 -17.02 19.58
CA SER A 181 -4.85 -16.80 20.52
C SER A 181 -5.28 -15.95 21.70
N GLN A 182 -6.03 -14.88 21.44
CA GLN A 182 -6.63 -14.04 22.48
C GLN A 182 -7.53 -14.84 23.42
N ALA A 183 -8.38 -15.72 22.89
CA ALA A 183 -9.29 -16.53 23.69
C ALA A 183 -8.52 -17.48 24.63
N LYS A 184 -7.37 -18.01 24.18
CA LYS A 184 -6.49 -18.88 24.99
C LYS A 184 -5.71 -18.12 26.07
N SER A 185 -5.18 -16.93 25.74
CA SER A 185 -4.31 -16.15 26.63
C SER A 185 -5.07 -15.16 27.54
N GLY A 186 -6.35 -14.90 27.24
CA GLY A 186 -7.15 -13.87 27.92
C GLY A 186 -6.76 -12.42 27.56
N LEU A 187 -5.81 -12.23 26.66
CA LEU A 187 -5.21 -10.92 26.39
C LEU A 187 -5.40 -10.53 24.90
N PRO A 188 -5.98 -9.33 24.62
CA PRO A 188 -6.29 -8.91 23.26
C PRO A 188 -5.02 -8.63 22.44
N VAL A 189 -5.00 -9.14 21.21
CA VAL A 189 -3.99 -8.80 20.20
C VAL A 189 -4.60 -7.76 19.25
N HIS A 190 -4.03 -6.57 19.18
CA HIS A 190 -4.40 -5.54 18.22
C HIS A 190 -3.87 -5.94 16.84
N PHE A 191 -4.77 -6.14 15.88
CA PHE A 191 -4.43 -6.49 14.51
C PHE A 191 -4.46 -5.23 13.63
N HIS A 192 -3.28 -4.79 13.20
CA HIS A 192 -3.08 -3.69 12.25
C HIS A 192 -2.81 -4.22 10.85
N CYS A 193 -3.46 -3.63 9.85
CA CYS A 193 -3.24 -4.01 8.45
C CYS A 193 -2.82 -2.80 7.60
N ASP A 194 -1.65 -2.88 6.96
CA ASP A 194 -1.29 -1.96 5.88
C ASP A 194 -2.02 -2.37 4.60
N LEU A 195 -3.07 -1.63 4.24
CA LEU A 195 -3.90 -1.87 3.06
C LEU A 195 -3.55 -0.96 1.88
N VAL A 196 -2.42 -0.28 1.91
CA VAL A 196 -1.99 0.69 0.89
C VAL A 196 -1.93 0.07 -0.50
N GLN A 197 -1.56 -1.19 -0.63
CA GLN A 197 -1.55 -1.90 -1.93
C GLN A 197 -2.80 -2.75 -2.18
N ALA A 198 -3.67 -2.90 -1.21
CA ALA A 198 -4.87 -3.73 -1.30
C ALA A 198 -6.12 -2.93 -1.71
N LEU A 199 -6.34 -1.76 -1.09
CA LEU A 199 -7.54 -0.96 -1.28
C LEU A 199 -7.73 -0.57 -2.76
N GLY A 200 -8.95 -0.76 -3.28
CA GLY A 200 -9.31 -0.47 -4.66
C GLY A 200 -8.76 -1.47 -5.70
N LYS A 201 -7.97 -2.45 -5.28
CA LYS A 201 -7.31 -3.43 -6.16
C LYS A 201 -7.76 -4.86 -5.90
N VAL A 202 -7.95 -5.22 -4.65
CA VAL A 202 -8.46 -6.52 -4.23
C VAL A 202 -9.58 -6.32 -3.22
N PRO A 203 -10.53 -7.27 -3.11
CA PRO A 203 -11.57 -7.20 -2.09
C PRO A 203 -10.97 -7.18 -0.68
N VAL A 204 -11.43 -6.26 0.16
CA VAL A 204 -11.03 -6.15 1.57
C VAL A 204 -12.24 -5.90 2.45
N ASN A 205 -12.28 -6.52 3.63
CA ASN A 205 -13.23 -6.21 4.69
C ASN A 205 -12.48 -5.55 5.84
N ILE A 206 -12.78 -4.28 6.13
CA ILE A 206 -12.04 -3.47 7.10
C ILE A 206 -12.60 -3.63 8.51
N GLY A 207 -13.91 -3.92 8.65
CA GLY A 207 -14.62 -3.89 9.93
C GLY A 207 -14.11 -4.86 11.01
N ASP A 208 -13.44 -5.92 10.60
CA ASP A 208 -12.90 -6.93 11.52
C ASP A 208 -11.51 -6.59 12.08
N MET A 209 -10.79 -5.67 11.43
CA MET A 209 -9.47 -5.19 11.85
C MET A 209 -9.58 -4.25 13.04
N ASP A 210 -8.51 -4.12 13.83
CA ASP A 210 -8.45 -3.11 14.88
C ASP A 210 -7.95 -1.76 14.36
N SER A 211 -7.11 -1.79 13.31
CA SER A 211 -6.69 -0.61 12.55
C SER A 211 -6.26 -0.97 11.13
N ALA A 212 -6.36 0.00 10.21
CA ALA A 212 -5.87 -0.15 8.84
C ALA A 212 -5.38 1.18 8.26
N SER A 213 -4.33 1.11 7.43
CA SER A 213 -3.68 2.26 6.79
C SER A 213 -3.91 2.29 5.29
N PHE A 214 -4.13 3.50 4.74
CA PHE A 214 -4.39 3.73 3.31
C PHE A 214 -3.63 4.95 2.80
N SER A 215 -3.40 5.01 1.48
CA SER A 215 -2.74 6.15 0.83
C SER A 215 -3.39 6.47 -0.52
N ALA A 216 -3.81 7.72 -0.72
CA ALA A 216 -4.54 8.13 -1.92
C ALA A 216 -3.74 7.95 -3.22
N HIS A 217 -2.43 8.25 -3.20
CA HIS A 217 -1.62 8.19 -4.41
C HIS A 217 -1.43 6.78 -4.99
N LYS A 218 -1.75 5.72 -4.24
CA LYS A 218 -1.75 4.34 -4.75
C LYS A 218 -3.04 3.99 -5.50
N LEU A 219 -4.04 4.87 -5.41
CA LEU A 219 -5.33 4.78 -6.10
C LEU A 219 -5.45 5.76 -7.27
N GLY A 220 -4.48 6.65 -7.47
CA GLY A 220 -4.54 7.75 -8.42
C GLY A 220 -5.06 9.06 -7.85
N GLY A 221 -5.22 9.16 -6.53
CA GLY A 221 -5.53 10.40 -5.81
C GLY A 221 -4.28 11.26 -5.54
N MET A 222 -4.48 12.37 -4.85
CA MET A 222 -3.40 13.30 -4.51
C MET A 222 -2.33 12.64 -3.62
N ARG A 223 -1.08 13.08 -3.78
CA ARG A 223 -0.02 12.82 -2.81
C ARG A 223 -0.23 13.68 -1.55
N GLY A 224 0.32 13.26 -0.43
CA GLY A 224 0.24 14.04 0.82
C GLY A 224 -1.12 13.91 1.53
N ILE A 225 -1.91 12.89 1.19
CA ILE A 225 -3.14 12.52 1.88
C ILE A 225 -3.26 11.01 1.99
N GLY A 226 -3.66 10.53 3.17
CA GLY A 226 -3.98 9.16 3.48
C GLY A 226 -5.14 9.08 4.45
N LEU A 227 -5.45 7.88 4.86
CA LEU A 227 -6.54 7.59 5.78
C LEU A 227 -6.08 6.52 6.77
N LEU A 228 -6.44 6.69 8.02
CA LEU A 228 -6.26 5.71 9.09
C LEU A 228 -7.63 5.29 9.61
N TYR A 229 -7.92 3.99 9.58
CA TYR A 229 -9.06 3.40 10.29
C TYR A 229 -8.64 2.93 11.66
N LEU A 230 -9.42 3.26 12.68
CA LEU A 230 -9.27 2.78 14.06
C LEU A 230 -10.60 2.26 14.57
N LYS A 231 -10.70 0.97 14.86
CA LYS A 231 -11.88 0.36 15.49
C LYS A 231 -12.17 0.97 16.87
N LYS A 232 -11.09 1.26 17.60
CA LYS A 232 -11.10 2.01 18.87
C LYS A 232 -10.05 3.11 18.79
N LYS A 233 -10.41 4.31 19.22
CA LYS A 233 -9.51 5.45 19.25
C LYS A 233 -8.25 5.13 20.03
N LEU A 234 -7.09 5.48 19.47
CA LEU A 234 -5.77 5.36 20.09
C LEU A 234 -5.33 6.71 20.66
N LYS A 235 -4.52 6.64 21.69
CA LYS A 235 -3.77 7.81 22.17
C LYS A 235 -2.50 7.92 21.34
N GLY A 236 -2.31 9.04 20.63
CA GLY A 236 -1.12 9.29 19.82
C GLY A 236 0.03 9.89 20.63
N LEU A 237 1.27 9.62 20.20
CA LEU A 237 2.45 10.37 20.70
C LEU A 237 2.53 11.78 20.09
N TYR A 238 1.93 11.96 18.92
CA TYR A 238 1.88 13.26 18.27
C TYR A 238 0.87 14.15 18.97
N SER A 239 1.36 15.18 19.66
CA SER A 239 0.54 16.08 20.49
C SER A 239 0.36 17.42 19.82
N GLY A 240 -0.82 18.03 19.94
CA GLY A 240 -1.17 19.33 19.35
C GLY A 240 -2.61 19.71 19.69
N GLY A 241 -3.32 20.32 18.73
CA GLY A 241 -4.73 20.65 18.87
C GLY A 241 -5.65 19.44 18.81
N SER A 242 -6.96 19.71 18.77
CA SER A 242 -8.00 18.67 18.77
C SER A 242 -8.35 18.13 17.38
N GLN A 243 -7.63 18.56 16.34
CA GLN A 243 -7.88 18.13 14.97
C GLN A 243 -7.81 16.60 14.87
N GLU A 244 -8.61 16.03 13.96
CA GLU A 244 -8.75 14.58 13.81
C GLU A 244 -8.99 13.89 15.17
N GLY A 245 -9.82 14.50 15.99
CA GLY A 245 -10.11 13.99 17.33
C GLY A 245 -8.89 13.89 18.26
N GLY A 246 -7.78 14.60 17.99
CA GLY A 246 -6.52 14.52 18.72
C GLY A 246 -5.67 13.28 18.39
N VAL A 247 -6.05 12.47 17.41
CA VAL A 247 -5.25 11.35 16.89
C VAL A 247 -4.16 11.88 15.95
N ARG A 248 -4.52 12.85 15.12
CA ARG A 248 -3.61 13.51 14.17
C ARG A 248 -3.80 15.03 14.22
N PRO A 249 -3.19 15.73 15.18
CA PRO A 249 -3.29 17.17 15.30
C PRO A 249 -2.61 17.91 14.14
N GLY A 250 -2.94 19.20 13.99
CA GLY A 250 -2.49 20.07 12.90
C GLY A 250 -3.59 20.30 11.88
N THR A 251 -3.59 21.49 11.25
CA THR A 251 -4.61 21.90 10.29
C THR A 251 -4.82 20.85 9.21
N GLU A 252 -6.08 20.51 9.00
CA GLU A 252 -6.48 19.41 8.12
C GLU A 252 -6.32 19.80 6.64
N ASN A 253 -5.94 18.84 5.82
CA ASN A 253 -5.86 18.98 4.37
C ASN A 253 -7.24 18.70 3.74
N THR A 254 -8.14 19.69 3.80
CA THR A 254 -9.51 19.59 3.29
C THR A 254 -9.55 19.20 1.80
N LEU A 255 -8.65 19.81 1.00
CA LEU A 255 -8.56 19.51 -0.44
C LEU A 255 -8.15 18.07 -0.71
N GLY A 256 -7.13 17.62 0.01
CA GLY A 256 -6.68 16.22 -0.03
C GLY A 256 -7.78 15.26 0.39
N ALA A 257 -8.54 15.58 1.44
CA ALA A 257 -9.65 14.77 1.93
C ALA A 257 -10.76 14.63 0.87
N LEU A 258 -11.15 15.71 0.22
CA LEU A 258 -12.12 15.70 -0.89
C LEU A 258 -11.62 14.86 -2.07
N SER A 259 -10.35 15.02 -2.45
CA SER A 259 -9.71 14.20 -3.50
C SER A 259 -9.71 12.71 -3.14
N LEU A 260 -9.37 12.37 -1.88
CA LEU A 260 -9.38 11.00 -1.40
C LEU A 260 -10.80 10.40 -1.44
N ALA A 261 -11.81 11.14 -0.98
CA ALA A 261 -13.20 10.68 -1.05
C ALA A 261 -13.63 10.39 -2.50
N GLY A 262 -13.35 11.30 -3.43
CA GLY A 262 -13.68 11.12 -4.84
C GLY A 262 -12.98 9.92 -5.49
N ILE A 263 -11.69 9.68 -5.18
CA ILE A 263 -10.98 8.52 -5.73
C ILE A 263 -11.45 7.19 -5.11
N LEU A 264 -11.81 7.18 -3.82
CA LEU A 264 -12.40 6.01 -3.18
C LEU A 264 -13.73 5.63 -3.81
N GLU A 265 -14.64 6.58 -4.02
CA GLU A 265 -15.93 6.34 -4.70
C GLU A 265 -15.74 5.77 -6.10
N ARG A 266 -14.71 6.19 -6.82
CA ARG A 266 -14.40 5.70 -8.17
C ARG A 266 -13.75 4.32 -8.19
N ARG A 267 -12.85 4.01 -7.23
CA ARG A 267 -11.95 2.86 -7.31
C ARG A 267 -12.17 1.77 -6.26
N ALA A 268 -12.79 2.12 -5.13
CA ALA A 268 -12.87 1.21 -3.98
C ALA A 268 -14.29 0.68 -3.70
N MET A 269 -15.28 1.01 -4.53
CA MET A 269 -16.58 0.37 -4.45
C MET A 269 -16.47 -1.12 -4.75
N PRO A 270 -17.11 -2.02 -3.98
CA PRO A 270 -16.93 -3.47 -4.10
C PRO A 270 -17.10 -4.01 -5.51
N GLU A 271 -18.13 -3.52 -6.24
CA GLU A 271 -18.38 -3.93 -7.63
C GLU A 271 -17.26 -3.52 -8.56
N THR A 272 -16.79 -2.26 -8.45
CA THR A 272 -15.66 -1.75 -9.24
C THR A 272 -14.39 -2.55 -8.97
N VAL A 273 -14.11 -2.83 -7.69
CA VAL A 273 -12.93 -3.63 -7.29
C VAL A 273 -12.98 -5.02 -7.92
N ARG A 274 -14.15 -5.69 -7.90
CA ARG A 274 -14.29 -7.01 -8.48
C ARG A 274 -14.02 -6.98 -9.99
N GLN A 275 -14.70 -6.10 -10.73
CA GLN A 275 -14.57 -5.99 -12.19
C GLN A 275 -13.13 -5.64 -12.62
N GLU A 276 -12.50 -4.69 -11.94
CA GLU A 276 -11.14 -4.28 -12.27
C GLU A 276 -10.11 -5.35 -11.88
N ASN A 277 -10.35 -6.09 -10.80
CA ASN A 277 -9.51 -7.22 -10.40
C ASN A 277 -9.56 -8.36 -11.44
N GLU A 278 -10.75 -8.67 -11.97
CA GLU A 278 -10.92 -9.66 -13.05
C GLU A 278 -10.14 -9.25 -14.31
N LYS A 279 -10.30 -8.01 -14.78
CA LYS A 279 -9.54 -7.49 -15.92
C LYS A 279 -8.03 -7.52 -15.69
N ALA A 280 -7.60 -7.16 -14.47
CA ALA A 280 -6.19 -7.20 -14.10
C ALA A 280 -5.65 -8.64 -14.11
N ARG A 281 -6.47 -9.61 -13.67
CA ARG A 281 -6.15 -11.03 -13.66
C ARG A 281 -5.95 -11.58 -15.08
N GLU A 282 -6.86 -11.26 -16.01
CA GLU A 282 -6.73 -11.64 -17.42
C GLU A 282 -5.45 -11.09 -18.05
N ARG A 283 -5.16 -9.81 -17.84
CA ARG A 283 -3.91 -9.19 -18.33
C ARG A 283 -2.67 -9.86 -17.77
N PHE A 284 -2.63 -10.14 -16.48
CA PHE A 284 -1.46 -10.78 -15.86
C PHE A 284 -1.33 -12.26 -16.21
N LYS A 285 -2.43 -12.97 -16.41
CA LYS A 285 -2.40 -14.33 -16.96
C LYS A 285 -1.71 -14.35 -18.33
N TYR A 286 -2.07 -13.41 -19.21
CA TYR A 286 -1.39 -13.22 -20.49
C TYR A 286 0.10 -12.91 -20.29
N LEU A 287 0.43 -11.90 -19.50
CA LEU A 287 1.82 -11.48 -19.27
C LEU A 287 2.68 -12.62 -18.71
N ILE A 288 2.22 -13.31 -17.70
CA ILE A 288 2.95 -14.40 -17.04
C ILE A 288 3.15 -15.55 -18.04
N GLY A 289 2.13 -15.90 -18.82
CA GLY A 289 2.23 -16.92 -19.85
C GLY A 289 3.30 -16.60 -20.90
N GLU A 290 3.40 -15.34 -21.35
CA GLU A 290 4.43 -14.89 -22.28
C GLU A 290 5.84 -14.82 -21.64
N LEU A 291 5.95 -14.35 -20.39
CA LEU A 291 7.22 -14.30 -19.65
C LEU A 291 7.83 -15.69 -19.48
N ARG A 292 7.02 -16.73 -19.25
CA ARG A 292 7.48 -18.13 -19.10
C ARG A 292 8.12 -18.68 -20.40
N LYS A 293 7.77 -18.14 -21.55
CA LYS A 293 8.38 -18.55 -22.84
C LYS A 293 9.80 -17.98 -23.03
N ILE A 294 10.17 -16.97 -22.22
CA ILE A 294 11.49 -16.32 -22.28
C ILE A 294 12.50 -17.15 -21.48
N LYS A 295 13.44 -17.81 -22.14
CA LYS A 295 14.38 -18.78 -21.54
C LYS A 295 15.15 -18.27 -20.31
N ARG A 296 15.51 -16.99 -20.24
CA ARG A 296 16.26 -16.38 -19.12
C ARG A 296 15.34 -15.80 -18.03
N CYS A 297 14.02 -15.76 -18.26
CA CYS A 297 13.04 -15.22 -17.32
C CYS A 297 12.63 -16.29 -16.27
N ALA A 298 12.43 -15.86 -15.05
CA ALA A 298 11.81 -16.67 -14.00
C ALA A 298 10.98 -15.75 -13.07
N LEU A 299 9.83 -16.26 -12.61
CA LEU A 299 9.00 -15.57 -11.61
C LEU A 299 9.65 -15.66 -10.22
N ILE A 300 9.30 -14.76 -9.34
CA ILE A 300 9.59 -14.81 -7.91
C ILE A 300 8.27 -14.68 -7.13
N PRO A 301 7.82 -15.73 -6.42
CA PRO A 301 8.42 -17.08 -6.32
C PRO A 301 8.27 -17.87 -7.63
N GLY A 302 9.16 -18.86 -7.82
CA GLY A 302 9.23 -19.64 -9.05
C GLY A 302 8.04 -20.58 -9.28
N ASP A 303 7.30 -20.93 -8.25
CA ASP A 303 6.11 -21.79 -8.25
C ASP A 303 4.79 -21.01 -8.47
N ARG A 304 4.84 -19.67 -8.63
CA ARG A 304 3.64 -18.87 -8.91
C ARG A 304 3.03 -19.30 -10.26
N GLU A 305 1.76 -19.64 -10.26
CA GLU A 305 1.00 -20.00 -11.46
C GLU A 305 0.50 -18.75 -12.22
N ASP A 306 -0.04 -18.97 -13.43
CA ASP A 306 -0.48 -17.87 -14.30
C ASP A 306 -1.73 -17.16 -13.74
N ASP A 307 -2.61 -17.90 -13.06
CA ASP A 307 -3.79 -17.40 -12.36
C ASP A 307 -3.79 -17.86 -10.90
N ASP A 308 -2.77 -17.44 -10.17
CA ASP A 308 -2.54 -17.89 -8.81
C ASP A 308 -3.31 -17.03 -7.80
N PRO A 309 -4.28 -17.60 -7.06
CA PRO A 309 -5.08 -16.85 -6.10
C PRO A 309 -4.27 -16.38 -4.87
N ARG A 310 -3.07 -16.91 -4.68
CA ARG A 310 -2.15 -16.45 -3.61
C ARG A 310 -1.57 -15.06 -3.88
N PHE A 311 -1.77 -14.52 -5.08
CA PHE A 311 -1.16 -13.25 -5.50
C PHE A 311 -2.19 -12.27 -6.04
N SER A 312 -1.98 -11.02 -5.74
CA SER A 312 -2.68 -9.91 -6.36
C SER A 312 -2.34 -9.84 -7.87
N PRO A 313 -3.32 -9.69 -8.74
CA PRO A 313 -3.07 -9.59 -10.17
C PRO A 313 -2.50 -8.22 -10.59
N TRP A 314 -2.15 -7.36 -9.64
CA TRP A 314 -1.66 -6.01 -9.91
C TRP A 314 -0.14 -5.90 -9.86
N ILE A 315 0.55 -6.91 -9.30
CA ILE A 315 2.00 -6.89 -9.06
C ILE A 315 2.59 -8.25 -9.35
N VAL A 316 3.69 -8.29 -10.11
CA VAL A 316 4.52 -9.48 -10.29
C VAL A 316 5.99 -9.14 -10.13
N GLN A 317 6.71 -10.01 -9.43
CA GLN A 317 8.17 -9.97 -9.34
C GLN A 317 8.75 -11.01 -10.30
N VAL A 318 9.67 -10.57 -11.15
CA VAL A 318 10.37 -11.44 -12.10
C VAL A 318 11.87 -11.20 -12.04
N ARG A 319 12.66 -12.16 -12.48
CA ARG A 319 14.09 -12.01 -12.65
C ARG A 319 14.55 -12.46 -14.03
N PHE A 320 15.66 -11.90 -14.47
CA PHE A 320 16.33 -12.32 -15.71
C PHE A 320 17.72 -12.82 -15.33
N ARG A 321 17.95 -14.13 -15.51
CA ARG A 321 19.19 -14.79 -15.10
C ARG A 321 20.39 -14.06 -15.68
N GLU A 322 21.38 -13.77 -14.83
CA GLU A 322 22.64 -13.10 -15.15
C GLU A 322 22.51 -11.61 -15.55
N VAL A 323 21.34 -11.01 -15.34
CA VAL A 323 21.11 -9.58 -15.57
C VAL A 323 20.71 -8.92 -14.26
N PRO A 324 21.53 -8.01 -13.71
CA PRO A 324 21.15 -7.26 -12.53
C PRO A 324 19.88 -6.44 -12.77
N GLY A 325 18.94 -6.46 -11.81
CA GLY A 325 17.65 -5.75 -11.92
C GLY A 325 17.80 -4.28 -12.32
N PRO A 326 18.70 -3.48 -11.72
CA PRO A 326 18.90 -2.09 -12.13
C PRO A 326 19.39 -1.92 -13.59
N VAL A 327 20.10 -2.92 -14.13
CA VAL A 327 20.50 -2.91 -15.56
C VAL A 327 19.30 -3.16 -16.44
N MET A 328 18.46 -4.16 -16.13
CA MET A 328 17.24 -4.43 -16.86
C MET A 328 16.27 -3.25 -16.81
N VAL A 329 16.07 -2.62 -15.65
CA VAL A 329 15.22 -1.43 -15.50
C VAL A 329 15.69 -0.30 -16.45
N ARG A 330 17.00 -0.03 -16.48
CA ARG A 330 17.55 1.00 -17.39
C ARG A 330 17.43 0.64 -18.88
N ALA A 331 17.57 -0.65 -19.21
CA ALA A 331 17.39 -1.12 -20.57
C ALA A 331 15.93 -0.94 -21.03
N LEU A 332 14.97 -1.32 -20.20
CA LEU A 332 13.54 -1.13 -20.46
C LEU A 332 13.14 0.35 -20.51
N ASP A 333 13.73 1.19 -19.67
CA ASP A 333 13.47 2.63 -19.68
C ASP A 333 13.86 3.27 -21.02
N LYS A 334 14.98 2.85 -21.62
CA LYS A 334 15.39 3.27 -22.98
C LYS A 334 14.42 2.82 -24.09
N GLU A 335 13.74 1.70 -23.88
CA GLU A 335 12.68 1.20 -24.77
C GLU A 335 11.30 1.82 -24.48
N GLY A 336 11.22 2.85 -23.62
CA GLY A 336 9.99 3.55 -23.30
C GLY A 336 9.15 2.87 -22.20
N VAL A 337 9.63 1.83 -21.54
CA VAL A 337 8.88 1.07 -20.54
C VAL A 337 9.38 1.36 -19.13
N ALA A 338 8.52 1.88 -18.25
CA ALA A 338 8.81 2.17 -16.86
C ALA A 338 8.46 0.98 -15.95
N VAL A 339 9.46 0.40 -15.29
CA VAL A 339 9.34 -0.64 -14.27
C VAL A 339 10.29 -0.33 -13.10
N SER A 340 10.25 -1.11 -12.03
CA SER A 340 11.09 -0.89 -10.84
C SER A 340 11.80 -2.16 -10.42
N THR A 341 12.88 -2.06 -9.63
CA THR A 341 13.49 -3.23 -8.99
C THR A 341 12.69 -3.75 -7.79
N GLY A 342 11.80 -2.93 -7.21
CA GLY A 342 11.02 -3.25 -6.01
C GLY A 342 10.51 -1.98 -5.33
N SER A 343 10.67 -1.83 -4.01
CA SER A 343 10.31 -0.57 -3.38
C SER A 343 11.30 0.53 -3.75
N ALA A 344 10.81 1.72 -4.07
CA ALA A 344 11.63 2.89 -4.40
C ALA A 344 12.59 3.26 -3.24
N CYS A 345 12.19 3.00 -2.00
CA CYS A 345 12.98 3.28 -0.79
C CYS A 345 14.13 2.26 -0.58
N SER A 346 14.00 1.04 -1.09
CA SER A 346 15.02 -0.01 -0.97
C SER A 346 15.84 -0.23 -2.25
N SER A 347 15.65 0.61 -3.27
CA SER A 347 16.39 0.51 -4.55
C SER A 347 17.91 0.61 -4.37
N ASN A 348 18.38 1.25 -3.31
CA ASN A 348 19.79 1.40 -2.96
C ASN A 348 20.27 0.34 -1.94
N SER A 349 19.41 -0.51 -1.41
CA SER A 349 19.81 -1.59 -0.50
C SER A 349 20.10 -2.86 -1.30
N PRO A 350 21.35 -3.36 -1.30
CA PRO A 350 21.70 -4.61 -1.96
C PRO A 350 21.04 -5.84 -1.31
N GLU A 351 20.52 -5.69 -0.10
CA GLU A 351 20.03 -6.82 0.69
C GLU A 351 18.63 -7.32 0.25
N ARG A 352 17.78 -6.46 -0.33
CA ARG A 352 16.42 -6.84 -0.76
C ARG A 352 15.66 -7.63 0.32
N PRO A 353 15.34 -7.00 1.46
CA PRO A 353 14.90 -7.71 2.68
C PRO A 353 13.62 -8.55 2.49
N VAL A 354 12.69 -8.11 1.66
CA VAL A 354 11.47 -8.88 1.33
C VAL A 354 11.83 -10.21 0.67
N LEU A 355 12.63 -10.18 -0.38
CA LEU A 355 13.05 -11.39 -1.09
C LEU A 355 13.97 -12.28 -0.23
N GLN A 356 14.75 -11.67 0.67
CA GLN A 356 15.56 -12.40 1.65
C GLN A 356 14.68 -13.15 2.66
N ALA A 357 13.67 -12.50 3.19
CA ALA A 357 12.71 -13.12 4.12
C ALA A 357 11.97 -14.31 3.49
N MET A 358 11.74 -14.27 2.17
CA MET A 358 11.17 -15.38 1.38
C MET A 358 12.16 -16.51 1.09
N GLY A 359 13.43 -16.39 1.50
CA GLY A 359 14.48 -17.37 1.22
C GLY A 359 14.98 -17.36 -0.23
N VAL A 360 14.77 -16.28 -0.97
CA VAL A 360 15.28 -16.15 -2.34
C VAL A 360 16.81 -16.03 -2.31
N ASP A 361 17.48 -16.81 -3.15
CA ASP A 361 18.95 -16.81 -3.27
C ASP A 361 19.53 -15.42 -3.57
N GLY A 362 20.73 -15.12 -3.04
CA GLY A 362 21.34 -13.80 -3.11
C GLY A 362 21.50 -13.25 -4.54
N LYS A 363 21.94 -14.10 -5.48
CA LYS A 363 22.07 -13.73 -6.90
C LYS A 363 20.69 -13.44 -7.50
N ALA A 364 19.69 -14.29 -7.23
CA ALA A 364 18.33 -14.13 -7.70
C ALA A 364 17.65 -12.85 -7.17
N ARG A 365 17.96 -12.45 -5.93
CA ARG A 365 17.46 -11.19 -5.34
C ARG A 365 17.92 -9.97 -6.14
N LEU A 366 19.18 -9.94 -6.55
CA LEU A 366 19.78 -8.83 -7.29
C LEU A 366 19.30 -8.73 -8.73
N GLU A 367 18.82 -9.85 -9.31
CA GLU A 367 18.27 -9.93 -10.67
C GLU A 367 16.79 -9.52 -10.74
N GLY A 368 16.12 -9.35 -9.61
CA GLY A 368 14.67 -9.12 -9.53
C GLY A 368 14.25 -7.73 -10.00
N ILE A 369 13.19 -7.68 -10.81
CA ILE A 369 12.43 -6.47 -11.14
C ILE A 369 10.96 -6.67 -10.81
N ARG A 370 10.28 -5.60 -10.47
CA ARG A 370 8.83 -5.56 -10.26
C ARG A 370 8.15 -4.95 -11.46
N VAL A 371 7.14 -5.63 -11.96
CA VAL A 371 6.17 -5.10 -12.93
C VAL A 371 4.84 -4.92 -12.19
N SER A 372 4.23 -3.75 -12.34
CA SER A 372 2.92 -3.48 -11.72
C SER A 372 2.03 -2.70 -12.66
N GLN A 373 0.82 -3.22 -12.85
CA GLN A 373 -0.20 -2.63 -13.71
C GLN A 373 -1.17 -1.74 -12.93
N GLY A 374 -1.91 -0.92 -13.65
CA GLY A 374 -2.97 -0.07 -13.11
C GLY A 374 -4.24 -0.10 -13.94
N TRP A 375 -5.15 0.80 -13.64
CA TRP A 375 -6.48 0.85 -14.25
C TRP A 375 -6.46 1.22 -15.75
N SER A 376 -5.46 1.98 -16.20
CA SER A 376 -5.29 2.34 -17.62
C SER A 376 -4.31 1.45 -18.37
N THR A 377 -3.73 0.45 -17.73
CA THR A 377 -2.84 -0.51 -18.39
C THR A 377 -3.65 -1.36 -19.36
N ASP A 378 -3.16 -1.51 -20.60
CA ASP A 378 -3.75 -2.34 -21.63
C ASP A 378 -2.78 -3.40 -22.16
N THR A 379 -3.21 -4.15 -23.17
CA THR A 379 -2.38 -5.20 -23.79
C THR A 379 -1.17 -4.61 -24.51
N ALA A 380 -1.29 -3.42 -25.11
CA ALA A 380 -0.18 -2.76 -25.79
C ALA A 380 0.97 -2.40 -24.84
N ASP A 381 0.65 -2.01 -23.57
CA ASP A 381 1.66 -1.79 -22.53
C ASP A 381 2.43 -3.08 -22.21
N LEU A 382 1.72 -4.21 -22.15
CA LEU A 382 2.32 -5.51 -21.87
C LEU A 382 3.16 -6.02 -23.05
N ASP A 383 2.69 -5.84 -24.27
CA ASP A 383 3.43 -6.19 -25.48
C ASP A 383 4.71 -5.38 -25.62
N ALA A 384 4.65 -4.06 -25.35
CA ALA A 384 5.83 -3.20 -25.30
C ALA A 384 6.85 -3.66 -24.25
N LEU A 385 6.39 -4.09 -23.06
CA LEU A 385 7.26 -4.68 -22.05
C LEU A 385 7.93 -5.96 -22.56
N LEU A 386 7.17 -6.88 -23.15
CA LEU A 386 7.68 -8.16 -23.64
C LEU A 386 8.71 -7.96 -24.77
N ASP A 387 8.45 -7.05 -25.69
CA ASP A 387 9.37 -6.73 -26.77
C ASP A 387 10.63 -6.00 -26.26
N GLY A 388 10.46 -5.06 -25.32
CA GLY A 388 11.59 -4.43 -24.63
C GLY A 388 12.48 -5.43 -23.89
N ILE A 389 11.88 -6.43 -23.22
CA ILE A 389 12.63 -7.53 -22.55
C ILE A 389 13.42 -8.34 -23.59
N LYS A 390 12.79 -8.80 -24.68
CA LYS A 390 13.47 -9.58 -25.74
C LYS A 390 14.64 -8.80 -26.32
N LYS A 391 14.42 -7.52 -26.61
CA LYS A 391 15.45 -6.63 -27.14
C LYS A 391 16.59 -6.43 -26.13
N ALA A 392 16.28 -6.13 -24.88
CA ALA A 392 17.29 -6.00 -23.82
C ALA A 392 18.15 -7.27 -23.67
N LEU A 393 17.51 -8.45 -23.66
CA LEU A 393 18.21 -9.73 -23.52
C LEU A 393 19.07 -10.12 -24.73
N SER A 394 18.86 -9.50 -25.90
CA SER A 394 19.68 -9.77 -27.11
C SER A 394 21.07 -9.14 -27.03
N PHE A 395 21.29 -8.13 -26.18
CA PHE A 395 22.57 -7.45 -26.03
C PHE A 395 23.14 -7.47 -24.59
N LEU A 396 22.36 -8.00 -23.59
CA LEU A 396 22.81 -8.25 -22.21
C LEU A 396 23.17 -9.72 -22.01
#